data_12b9ef6cd94ec457ebcf400154ab41ad
#
_entry.id   12b9ef6cd94ec457ebcf400154ab41ad
#
_cell.length_a   1.000
_cell.length_b   1.000
_cell.length_c   1.000
_cell.angle_alpha   90.00
_cell.angle_beta   90.00
_cell.angle_gamma   90.00
#
_symmetry.space_group_name_H-M   'P 1'
#
loop_
_entity.id
_entity.type
_entity.pdbx_description
1 polymer ?
#
loop_
_entity_poly.entity_id
_entity_poly.type
_entity_poly.pdbx_seq_one_letter_code
_entity_poly.pdbx_strand_id
1 'polypeptide(L)'
;MLSSRVGLTLVAVAALSSATAHAQFPPESLENLSVLPSDMEVREVIGIMRGFARGLGVRCQYCHVGRAGQPLSEFDFVSDEKQTKETARDMLEMVWAINQNHIAGLQNRGDPPLEVECATCHRGQARPITTQEALMVAIEEGGAQAGVERYRRLRRRYYGSFTYDFTERVLIDVATRLAEVETLEAALTMANLNLEFFDESTMSHTTVGRLYEQLGQREPAIKHLEKALELDPRNPVAKQALERIRGGD
;
A
#
# COMPACT_ATOMS: atom_id res chain seq x y z
N MET A 1 22.78 -30.11 -87.60
CA MET A 1 23.33 -29.12 -86.56
C MET A 1 22.14 -28.39 -86.00
N LEU A 2 21.57 -28.87 -84.86
CA LEU A 2 20.49 -28.17 -84.21
C LEU A 2 21.08 -27.46 -82.94
N SER A 3 20.99 -26.15 -82.92
CA SER A 3 21.40 -25.31 -81.75
C SER A 3 20.19 -25.06 -80.87
N SER A 4 20.20 -25.67 -79.67
CA SER A 4 19.17 -25.52 -78.65
C SER A 4 19.51 -24.28 -77.81
N ARG A 5 18.67 -23.24 -77.84
CA ARG A 5 18.79 -22.10 -76.95
C ARG A 5 17.94 -22.35 -75.74
N VAL A 6 18.58 -22.53 -74.60
CA VAL A 6 17.92 -22.58 -73.27
C VAL A 6 17.72 -21.15 -72.80
N GLY A 7 16.45 -20.73 -72.71
CA GLY A 7 16.06 -19.48 -72.14
C GLY A 7 16.02 -19.57 -70.59
N LEU A 8 16.84 -18.78 -69.94
CA LEU A 8 16.89 -18.67 -68.47
C LEU A 8 15.85 -17.61 -68.02
N THR A 9 14.75 -18.06 -67.46
CA THR A 9 13.70 -17.18 -66.88
C THR A 9 14.10 -16.82 -65.47
N LEU A 10 14.49 -15.57 -65.23
CA LEU A 10 14.70 -15.01 -63.89
C LEU A 10 13.36 -14.71 -63.25
N VAL A 11 13.00 -15.49 -62.21
CA VAL A 11 11.86 -15.20 -61.33
C VAL A 11 12.35 -14.27 -60.25
N ALA A 12 11.97 -12.98 -60.30
CA ALA A 12 12.25 -12.01 -59.26
C ALA A 12 11.26 -12.25 -58.09
N VAL A 13 11.72 -12.82 -57.01
CA VAL A 13 10.97 -12.90 -55.73
C VAL A 13 11.02 -11.53 -55.05
N ALA A 14 9.93 -10.79 -55.14
CA ALA A 14 9.76 -9.57 -54.34
C ALA A 14 9.56 -9.96 -52.87
N ALA A 15 10.56 -9.78 -52.02
CA ALA A 15 10.43 -9.91 -50.59
C ALA A 15 9.63 -8.71 -50.06
N LEU A 16 8.35 -8.95 -49.76
CA LEU A 16 7.53 -8.01 -48.97
C LEU A 16 8.08 -7.97 -47.56
N SER A 17 8.94 -7.01 -47.29
CA SER A 17 9.35 -6.65 -45.92
C SER A 17 8.13 -6.02 -45.23
N SER A 18 7.42 -6.81 -44.44
CA SER A 18 6.43 -6.27 -43.51
C SER A 18 7.18 -5.46 -42.46
N ALA A 19 7.29 -4.15 -42.66
CA ALA A 19 7.74 -3.25 -41.62
C ALA A 19 6.70 -3.33 -40.48
N THR A 20 7.04 -4.03 -39.41
CA THR A 20 6.31 -3.92 -38.16
C THR A 20 6.44 -2.48 -37.70
N ALA A 21 5.37 -1.69 -37.86
CA ALA A 21 5.29 -0.36 -37.27
C ALA A 21 5.41 -0.57 -35.75
N HIS A 22 6.57 -0.30 -35.20
CA HIS A 22 6.74 -0.24 -33.74
C HIS A 22 5.89 0.93 -33.25
N ALA A 23 4.91 0.65 -32.39
CA ALA A 23 4.13 1.69 -31.77
C ALA A 23 5.07 2.69 -31.08
N GLN A 24 4.85 3.97 -31.33
CA GLN A 24 5.66 5.05 -30.77
C GLN A 24 5.13 5.45 -29.42
N PHE A 25 6.01 5.81 -28.47
CA PHE A 25 5.59 6.43 -27.21
C PHE A 25 6.34 7.76 -27.02
N PRO A 26 5.64 8.87 -26.77
CA PRO A 26 4.17 9.00 -26.67
C PRO A 26 3.43 8.67 -27.97
N PRO A 27 2.15 8.18 -27.90
CA PRO A 27 1.34 7.95 -29.08
C PRO A 27 0.99 9.28 -29.78
N GLU A 28 0.70 9.24 -31.07
CA GLU A 28 0.29 10.44 -31.82
C GLU A 28 -1.15 10.86 -31.54
N SER A 29 -2.01 9.89 -31.20
CA SER A 29 -3.42 10.09 -30.85
C SER A 29 -3.78 9.26 -29.62
N LEU A 30 -4.84 9.67 -28.94
CA LEU A 30 -5.40 8.98 -27.78
C LEU A 30 -6.65 8.24 -28.20
N GLU A 31 -6.77 7.02 -27.69
CA GLU A 31 -7.94 6.18 -27.86
C GLU A 31 -8.47 5.76 -26.49
N ASN A 32 -9.78 5.47 -26.42
CA ASN A 32 -10.43 4.96 -25.21
C ASN A 32 -10.37 5.91 -24.00
N LEU A 33 -10.55 7.21 -24.22
CA LEU A 33 -10.72 8.22 -23.16
C LEU A 33 -12.19 8.26 -22.71
N SER A 34 -12.63 7.26 -21.94
CA SER A 34 -14.05 7.14 -21.54
C SER A 34 -14.45 8.09 -20.40
N VAL A 35 -13.52 8.57 -19.60
CA VAL A 35 -13.76 9.48 -18.45
C VAL A 35 -13.08 10.82 -18.67
N LEU A 36 -11.86 10.83 -19.20
CA LEU A 36 -11.16 12.06 -19.56
C LEU A 36 -11.75 12.69 -20.83
N PRO A 37 -11.74 14.04 -20.98
CA PRO A 37 -12.17 14.71 -22.21
C PRO A 37 -11.49 14.14 -23.45
N SER A 38 -12.27 13.86 -24.49
CA SER A 38 -11.78 13.22 -25.72
C SER A 38 -10.84 14.10 -26.55
N ASP A 39 -10.86 15.41 -26.33
CA ASP A 39 -10.02 16.42 -26.97
C ASP A 39 -8.77 16.80 -26.14
N MET A 40 -8.51 16.09 -25.06
CA MET A 40 -7.35 16.35 -24.20
C MET A 40 -6.03 16.04 -24.93
N GLU A 41 -5.05 16.90 -24.74
CA GLU A 41 -3.73 16.72 -25.32
C GLU A 41 -2.99 15.49 -24.74
N VAL A 42 -2.27 14.75 -25.59
CA VAL A 42 -1.49 13.56 -25.21
C VAL A 42 -0.60 13.80 -23.99
N ARG A 43 0.05 14.99 -23.95
CA ARG A 43 0.96 15.37 -22.85
C ARG A 43 0.22 15.52 -21.52
N GLU A 44 -0.98 16.06 -21.54
CA GLU A 44 -1.81 16.26 -20.35
C GLU A 44 -2.26 14.91 -19.78
N VAL A 45 -2.77 14.01 -20.64
CA VAL A 45 -3.15 12.66 -20.23
C VAL A 45 -1.97 11.92 -19.62
N ILE A 46 -0.78 11.99 -20.22
CA ILE A 46 0.44 11.38 -19.63
C ILE A 46 0.77 12.01 -18.26
N GLY A 47 0.56 13.32 -18.10
CA GLY A 47 0.70 14.01 -16.82
C GLY A 47 -0.22 13.45 -15.75
N ILE A 48 -1.50 13.27 -16.06
CA ILE A 48 -2.52 12.66 -15.19
C ILE A 48 -2.14 11.23 -14.83
N MET A 49 -1.75 10.40 -15.81
CA MET A 49 -1.33 9.00 -15.58
C MET A 49 -0.09 8.90 -14.67
N ARG A 50 0.86 9.84 -14.80
CA ARG A 50 2.00 9.94 -13.87
C ARG A 50 1.56 10.36 -12.47
N GLY A 51 0.54 11.20 -12.35
CA GLY A 51 -0.09 11.56 -11.09
C GLY A 51 -0.69 10.33 -10.40
N PHE A 52 -1.46 9.52 -11.14
CA PHE A 52 -2.01 8.25 -10.64
C PHE A 52 -0.91 7.29 -10.19
N ALA A 53 0.08 7.05 -11.04
CA ALA A 53 1.20 6.16 -10.72
C ALA A 53 1.92 6.57 -9.42
N ARG A 54 2.14 7.87 -9.22
CA ARG A 54 2.73 8.41 -7.97
C ARG A 54 1.78 8.29 -6.78
N GLY A 55 0.52 8.69 -6.95
CA GLY A 55 -0.49 8.65 -5.89
C GLY A 55 -0.73 7.23 -5.36
N LEU A 56 -0.71 6.23 -6.24
CA LEU A 56 -0.92 4.82 -5.90
C LEU A 56 0.39 4.05 -5.61
N GLY A 57 1.57 4.61 -5.89
CA GLY A 57 2.85 3.90 -5.72
C GLY A 57 3.04 2.72 -6.69
N VAL A 58 2.44 2.80 -7.88
CA VAL A 58 2.46 1.76 -8.91
C VAL A 58 3.14 2.22 -10.20
N ARG A 59 3.25 1.32 -11.17
CA ARG A 59 3.77 1.60 -12.52
C ARG A 59 2.68 1.35 -13.57
N CYS A 60 2.93 1.76 -14.82
CA CYS A 60 1.97 1.70 -15.93
C CYS A 60 1.32 0.32 -16.12
N GLN A 61 2.09 -0.76 -15.94
CA GLN A 61 1.59 -2.14 -16.06
C GLN A 61 0.58 -2.55 -14.97
N TYR A 62 0.35 -1.73 -13.97
CA TYR A 62 -0.68 -2.00 -12.97
C TYR A 62 -2.08 -1.84 -13.58
N CYS A 63 -2.29 -0.81 -14.42
CA CYS A 63 -3.56 -0.51 -15.06
C CYS A 63 -3.58 -0.85 -16.56
N HIS A 64 -2.44 -0.89 -17.25
CA HIS A 64 -2.35 -1.15 -18.68
C HIS A 64 -1.72 -2.50 -18.98
N VAL A 65 -2.12 -3.11 -20.11
CA VAL A 65 -1.57 -4.39 -20.56
C VAL A 65 -0.12 -4.18 -21.02
N GLY A 66 0.79 -4.86 -20.35
CA GLY A 66 2.23 -4.76 -20.51
C GLY A 66 2.97 -5.41 -19.34
N ARG A 67 4.29 -5.58 -19.45
CA ARG A 67 5.14 -6.25 -18.45
C ARG A 67 6.18 -5.29 -17.86
N ALA A 68 6.63 -5.60 -16.65
CA ALA A 68 7.74 -4.88 -16.04
C ALA A 68 9.01 -4.98 -16.90
N GLY A 69 9.64 -3.84 -17.18
CA GLY A 69 10.82 -3.76 -18.03
C GLY A 69 10.58 -3.71 -19.53
N GLN A 70 9.36 -3.92 -19.99
CA GLN A 70 8.97 -3.77 -21.38
C GLN A 70 8.95 -2.28 -21.77
N PRO A 71 9.40 -1.92 -23.01
CA PRO A 71 9.27 -0.56 -23.50
C PRO A 71 7.82 -0.08 -23.53
N LEU A 72 7.55 1.18 -23.19
CA LEU A 72 6.20 1.72 -23.19
C LEU A 72 5.54 1.73 -24.57
N SER A 73 6.32 1.78 -25.65
CA SER A 73 5.83 1.63 -27.02
C SER A 73 5.19 0.27 -27.34
N GLU A 74 5.42 -0.73 -26.49
CA GLU A 74 4.87 -2.09 -26.64
C GLU A 74 3.68 -2.35 -25.71
N PHE A 75 3.30 -1.35 -24.90
CA PHE A 75 2.12 -1.46 -24.03
C PHE A 75 0.83 -1.27 -24.83
N ASP A 76 -0.20 -2.04 -24.49
CA ASP A 76 -1.55 -1.77 -24.93
C ASP A 76 -2.24 -0.85 -23.92
N PHE A 77 -2.26 0.45 -24.23
CA PHE A 77 -2.92 1.46 -23.44
C PHE A 77 -4.43 1.54 -23.69
N VAL A 78 -4.90 0.97 -24.81
CA VAL A 78 -6.30 1.02 -25.23
C VAL A 78 -7.15 -0.05 -24.58
N SER A 79 -6.60 -1.25 -24.39
CA SER A 79 -7.30 -2.40 -23.81
C SER A 79 -7.86 -2.12 -22.41
N ASP A 80 -9.08 -2.59 -22.15
CA ASP A 80 -9.76 -2.61 -20.85
C ASP A 80 -9.71 -3.99 -20.16
N GLU A 81 -8.80 -4.87 -20.58
CA GLU A 81 -8.62 -6.19 -19.98
C GLU A 81 -8.35 -6.14 -18.46
N LYS A 82 -7.68 -5.07 -17.99
CA LYS A 82 -7.34 -4.95 -16.59
C LYS A 82 -8.41 -4.23 -15.78
N GLN A 83 -9.04 -4.97 -14.87
CA GLN A 83 -10.04 -4.42 -13.93
C GLN A 83 -9.52 -3.21 -13.14
N THR A 84 -8.22 -3.13 -12.88
CA THR A 84 -7.60 -1.97 -12.20
C THR A 84 -7.70 -0.68 -13.01
N LYS A 85 -7.81 -0.76 -14.36
CA LYS A 85 -8.05 0.41 -15.21
C LYS A 85 -9.47 0.93 -15.04
N GLU A 86 -10.47 0.04 -15.02
CA GLU A 86 -11.87 0.40 -14.74
C GLU A 86 -12.02 1.00 -13.34
N THR A 87 -11.46 0.34 -12.32
CA THR A 87 -11.45 0.87 -10.95
C THR A 87 -10.84 2.27 -10.88
N ALA A 88 -9.78 2.54 -11.66
CA ALA A 88 -9.18 3.88 -11.70
C ALA A 88 -10.11 4.94 -12.35
N ARG A 89 -10.94 4.56 -13.32
CA ARG A 89 -11.99 5.41 -13.89
C ARG A 89 -13.06 5.76 -12.85
N ASP A 90 -13.59 4.74 -12.15
CA ASP A 90 -14.57 4.95 -11.08
C ASP A 90 -14.01 5.87 -9.98
N MET A 91 -12.73 5.68 -9.60
CA MET A 91 -12.06 6.52 -8.60
C MET A 91 -11.86 7.96 -9.09
N LEU A 92 -11.61 8.17 -10.39
CA LEU A 92 -11.47 9.51 -10.95
C LEU A 92 -12.82 10.27 -10.91
N GLU A 93 -13.91 9.61 -11.28
CA GLU A 93 -15.26 10.16 -11.17
C GLU A 93 -15.62 10.49 -9.71
N MET A 94 -15.26 9.62 -8.76
CA MET A 94 -15.46 9.86 -7.33
C MET A 94 -14.68 11.10 -6.86
N VAL A 95 -13.41 11.25 -7.24
CA VAL A 95 -12.58 12.41 -6.86
C VAL A 95 -13.15 13.68 -7.41
N TRP A 96 -13.63 13.69 -8.67
CA TRP A 96 -14.30 14.84 -9.24
C TRP A 96 -15.59 15.19 -8.52
N ALA A 97 -16.41 14.19 -8.19
CA ALA A 97 -17.64 14.40 -7.44
C ALA A 97 -17.35 15.01 -6.06
N ILE A 98 -16.33 14.54 -5.34
CA ILE A 98 -15.91 15.10 -4.05
C ILE A 98 -15.50 16.57 -4.22
N ASN A 99 -14.64 16.86 -5.17
CA ASN A 99 -14.15 18.23 -5.40
C ASN A 99 -15.27 19.20 -5.82
N GLN A 100 -16.12 18.78 -6.75
CA GLN A 100 -17.20 19.64 -7.28
C GLN A 100 -18.37 19.82 -6.31
N ASN A 101 -18.81 18.72 -5.69
CA ASN A 101 -20.04 18.74 -4.91
C ASN A 101 -19.83 19.04 -3.41
N HIS A 102 -18.62 18.79 -2.89
CA HIS A 102 -18.34 18.93 -1.46
C HIS A 102 -17.27 19.98 -1.16
N ILE A 103 -16.12 19.92 -1.85
CA ILE A 103 -15.00 20.84 -1.57
C ILE A 103 -15.25 22.24 -2.17
N ALA A 104 -15.80 22.33 -3.38
CA ALA A 104 -16.03 23.60 -4.07
C ALA A 104 -16.90 24.59 -3.27
N GLY A 105 -17.84 24.06 -2.48
CA GLY A 105 -18.78 24.85 -1.65
C GLY A 105 -18.19 25.35 -0.32
N LEU A 106 -17.00 24.92 0.08
CA LEU A 106 -16.37 25.36 1.33
C LEU A 106 -15.92 26.82 1.24
N GLN A 107 -16.24 27.62 2.26
CA GLN A 107 -15.92 29.06 2.27
C GLN A 107 -14.43 29.35 2.44
N ASN A 108 -13.70 28.54 3.22
CA ASN A 108 -12.28 28.73 3.52
C ASN A 108 -11.44 27.54 3.01
N ARG A 109 -11.23 27.49 1.69
CA ARG A 109 -10.45 26.40 1.07
C ARG A 109 -8.94 26.60 1.09
N GLY A 110 -8.45 27.77 1.58
CA GLY A 110 -7.03 28.13 1.55
C GLY A 110 -6.57 28.74 0.22
N ASP A 111 -5.27 29.03 0.14
CA ASP A 111 -4.58 29.50 -1.07
C ASP A 111 -3.24 28.76 -1.19
N PRO A 112 -3.05 27.86 -2.18
CA PRO A 112 -4.07 27.46 -3.19
C PRO A 112 -5.29 26.79 -2.58
N PRO A 113 -6.44 26.74 -3.28
CA PRO A 113 -7.66 26.11 -2.79
C PRO A 113 -7.42 24.62 -2.50
N LEU A 114 -8.01 24.12 -1.41
CA LEU A 114 -8.01 22.69 -1.09
C LEU A 114 -8.65 21.89 -2.23
N GLU A 115 -7.95 20.86 -2.67
CA GLU A 115 -8.43 19.85 -3.61
C GLU A 115 -8.06 18.46 -3.13
N VAL A 116 -8.96 17.48 -3.37
CA VAL A 116 -8.69 16.08 -3.13
C VAL A 116 -8.09 15.46 -4.40
N GLU A 117 -6.96 14.80 -4.23
CA GLU A 117 -6.26 14.06 -5.28
C GLU A 117 -6.15 12.57 -4.92
N CYS A 118 -5.75 11.73 -5.86
CA CYS A 118 -5.47 10.31 -5.58
C CYS A 118 -4.51 10.13 -4.41
N ALA A 119 -3.46 10.96 -4.35
CA ALA A 119 -2.46 10.93 -3.29
C ALA A 119 -3.02 11.28 -1.90
N THR A 120 -4.12 12.04 -1.80
CA THR A 120 -4.76 12.42 -0.53
C THR A 120 -5.18 11.19 0.27
N CYS A 121 -5.75 10.17 -0.40
CA CYS A 121 -6.16 8.93 0.23
C CYS A 121 -5.10 7.83 0.10
N HIS A 122 -4.51 7.68 -1.08
CA HIS A 122 -3.64 6.54 -1.40
C HIS A 122 -2.23 6.65 -0.81
N ARG A 123 -1.64 7.84 -0.75
CA ARG A 123 -0.32 8.08 -0.13
C ARG A 123 0.78 7.11 -0.60
N GLY A 124 0.76 6.76 -1.89
CA GLY A 124 1.72 5.82 -2.48
C GLY A 124 1.39 4.34 -2.28
N GLN A 125 0.14 4.00 -2.00
CA GLN A 125 -0.35 2.61 -1.94
C GLN A 125 -1.56 2.42 -2.86
N ALA A 126 -1.56 1.32 -3.62
CA ALA A 126 -2.68 0.97 -4.49
C ALA A 126 -3.98 0.72 -3.71
N ARG A 127 -3.87 0.17 -2.48
CA ARG A 127 -4.98 0.00 -1.54
C ARG A 127 -4.67 0.77 -0.26
N PRO A 128 -5.40 1.87 0.03
CA PRO A 128 -5.16 2.67 1.22
C PRO A 128 -5.75 1.97 2.45
N ILE A 129 -4.89 1.27 3.19
CA ILE A 129 -5.21 0.62 4.47
C ILE A 129 -4.25 1.12 5.55
N THR A 130 -4.69 1.11 6.80
CA THR A 130 -3.86 1.47 7.94
C THR A 130 -2.78 0.42 8.22
N THR A 131 -1.77 0.79 9.02
CA THR A 131 -0.76 -0.18 9.47
C THR A 131 -1.42 -1.31 10.25
N GLN A 132 -2.35 -0.98 11.15
CA GLN A 132 -3.09 -1.95 11.95
C GLN A 132 -3.84 -2.96 11.07
N GLU A 133 -4.59 -2.48 10.07
CA GLU A 133 -5.32 -3.36 9.14
C GLU A 133 -4.37 -4.26 8.36
N ALA A 134 -3.26 -3.71 7.85
CA ALA A 134 -2.27 -4.49 7.12
C ALA A 134 -1.63 -5.60 7.98
N LEU A 135 -1.48 -5.36 9.29
CA LEU A 135 -0.97 -6.35 10.24
C LEU A 135 -2.04 -7.39 10.59
N MET A 136 -3.28 -6.96 10.86
CA MET A 136 -4.37 -7.88 11.19
C MET A 136 -4.62 -8.87 10.05
N VAL A 137 -4.65 -8.40 8.79
CA VAL A 137 -4.77 -9.28 7.61
C VAL A 137 -3.61 -10.28 7.56
N ALA A 138 -2.37 -9.84 7.76
CA ALA A 138 -1.22 -10.73 7.73
C ALA A 138 -1.24 -11.77 8.87
N ILE A 139 -1.73 -11.38 10.05
CA ILE A 139 -1.88 -12.28 11.21
C ILE A 139 -2.99 -13.30 10.95
N GLU A 140 -4.11 -12.90 10.37
CA GLU A 140 -5.21 -13.79 10.00
C GLU A 140 -4.78 -14.84 8.97
N GLU A 141 -3.98 -14.45 7.98
CA GLU A 141 -3.51 -15.33 6.90
C GLU A 141 -2.37 -16.26 7.32
N GLY A 142 -1.46 -15.83 8.19
CA GLY A 142 -0.22 -16.55 8.49
C GLY A 142 0.27 -16.50 9.95
N GLY A 143 -0.60 -16.09 10.87
CA GLY A 143 -0.30 -16.04 12.31
C GLY A 143 0.60 -14.87 12.72
N ALA A 144 0.93 -14.80 13.99
CA ALA A 144 1.69 -13.70 14.59
C ALA A 144 3.01 -13.40 13.88
N GLN A 145 3.73 -14.44 13.44
CA GLN A 145 5.01 -14.28 12.73
C GLN A 145 4.85 -13.56 11.38
N ALA A 146 3.78 -13.84 10.64
CA ALA A 146 3.47 -13.12 9.39
C ALA A 146 3.19 -11.63 9.65
N GLY A 147 2.56 -11.30 10.79
CA GLY A 147 2.39 -9.93 11.26
C GLY A 147 3.72 -9.23 11.53
N VAL A 148 4.64 -9.88 12.24
CA VAL A 148 6.01 -9.39 12.50
C VAL A 148 6.75 -9.09 11.20
N GLU A 149 6.74 -10.03 10.26
CA GLU A 149 7.40 -9.86 8.96
C GLU A 149 6.76 -8.74 8.13
N ARG A 150 5.42 -8.63 8.18
CA ARG A 150 4.68 -7.55 7.52
C ARG A 150 5.07 -6.20 8.09
N TYR A 151 5.09 -6.03 9.42
CA TYR A 151 5.50 -4.79 10.07
C TYR A 151 6.92 -4.39 9.68
N ARG A 152 7.88 -5.30 9.83
CA ARG A 152 9.29 -5.04 9.47
C ARG A 152 9.45 -4.67 7.99
N ARG A 153 8.71 -5.32 7.08
CA ARG A 153 8.71 -5.03 5.65
C ARG A 153 8.14 -3.63 5.36
N LEU A 154 6.99 -3.29 5.96
CA LEU A 154 6.39 -1.97 5.81
C LEU A 154 7.30 -0.88 6.38
N ARG A 155 7.86 -1.08 7.56
CA ARG A 155 8.76 -0.13 8.21
C ARG A 155 10.02 0.12 7.36
N ARG A 156 10.67 -0.92 6.84
CA ARG A 156 11.83 -0.75 5.94
C ARG A 156 11.52 0.06 4.70
N ARG A 157 10.31 -0.04 4.16
CA ARG A 157 9.94 0.62 2.90
C ARG A 157 9.38 2.03 3.08
N TYR A 158 8.64 2.26 4.15
CA TYR A 158 7.79 3.44 4.29
C TYR A 158 8.08 4.31 5.53
N TYR A 159 9.04 3.94 6.37
CA TYR A 159 9.37 4.74 7.54
C TYR A 159 9.79 6.16 7.13
N GLY A 160 9.15 7.17 7.73
CA GLY A 160 9.37 8.58 7.39
C GLY A 160 8.61 9.10 6.16
N SER A 161 7.81 8.26 5.46
CA SER A 161 7.05 8.68 4.27
C SER A 161 5.60 9.10 4.54
N PHE A 162 5.12 9.02 5.77
CA PHE A 162 3.71 9.25 6.16
C PHE A 162 2.68 8.33 5.47
N THR A 163 3.13 7.33 4.72
CA THR A 163 2.25 6.34 4.08
C THR A 163 1.59 5.43 5.11
N TYR A 164 2.38 4.97 6.08
CA TYR A 164 1.97 4.15 7.20
C TYR A 164 2.40 4.80 8.51
N ASP A 165 1.60 4.59 9.56
CA ASP A 165 1.94 4.96 10.92
C ASP A 165 2.84 3.88 11.56
N PHE A 166 3.97 4.30 12.13
CA PHE A 166 4.91 3.46 12.86
C PHE A 166 5.18 4.01 14.27
N THR A 167 4.23 4.77 14.80
CA THR A 167 4.28 5.22 16.19
C THR A 167 4.14 4.03 17.13
N GLU A 168 4.57 4.24 18.37
CA GLU A 168 4.47 3.27 19.45
C GLU A 168 3.08 2.66 19.62
N ARG A 169 2.03 3.46 19.37
CA ARG A 169 0.64 3.08 19.58
C ARG A 169 0.17 1.96 18.66
N VAL A 170 0.67 1.91 17.42
CA VAL A 170 0.21 1.00 16.38
C VAL A 170 0.26 -0.48 16.80
N LEU A 171 1.42 -0.94 17.30
CA LEU A 171 1.59 -2.33 17.71
C LEU A 171 0.85 -2.65 19.02
N ILE A 172 0.70 -1.66 19.89
CA ILE A 172 -0.11 -1.80 21.12
C ILE A 172 -1.59 -1.95 20.80
N ASP A 173 -2.12 -1.16 19.87
CA ASP A 173 -3.52 -1.27 19.43
C ASP A 173 -3.78 -2.64 18.77
N VAL A 174 -2.84 -3.15 17.95
CA VAL A 174 -2.92 -4.51 17.39
C VAL A 174 -2.89 -5.57 18.49
N ALA A 175 -1.96 -5.46 19.46
CA ALA A 175 -1.88 -6.39 20.58
C ALA A 175 -3.16 -6.38 21.43
N THR A 176 -3.70 -5.20 21.70
CA THR A 176 -4.95 -5.05 22.46
C THR A 176 -6.11 -5.74 21.74
N ARG A 177 -6.26 -5.49 20.43
CA ARG A 177 -7.31 -6.10 19.62
C ARG A 177 -7.20 -7.64 19.54
N LEU A 178 -5.96 -8.17 19.48
CA LEU A 178 -5.72 -9.60 19.51
C LEU A 178 -6.08 -10.21 20.88
N ALA A 179 -5.82 -9.49 21.97
CA ALA A 179 -6.18 -9.93 23.32
C ALA A 179 -7.71 -9.95 23.52
N GLU A 180 -8.46 -9.01 22.93
CA GLU A 180 -9.92 -8.97 22.99
C GLU A 180 -10.58 -10.20 22.33
N VAL A 181 -9.91 -10.83 21.36
CA VAL A 181 -10.34 -12.08 20.70
C VAL A 181 -9.58 -13.30 21.22
N GLU A 182 -9.03 -13.22 22.43
CA GLU A 182 -8.37 -14.29 23.17
C GLU A 182 -7.15 -14.93 22.48
N THR A 183 -6.54 -14.25 21.51
CA THR A 183 -5.29 -14.70 20.86
C THR A 183 -4.07 -14.12 21.58
N LEU A 184 -3.91 -14.49 22.87
CA LEU A 184 -2.97 -13.86 23.80
C LEU A 184 -1.49 -14.00 23.38
N GLU A 185 -1.08 -15.13 22.82
CA GLU A 185 0.28 -15.35 22.33
C GLU A 185 0.62 -14.44 21.14
N ALA A 186 -0.34 -14.26 20.24
CA ALA A 186 -0.19 -13.33 19.11
C ALA A 186 -0.15 -11.88 19.61
N ALA A 187 -1.00 -11.53 20.57
CA ALA A 187 -0.99 -10.23 21.24
C ALA A 187 0.38 -9.96 21.91
N LEU A 188 0.90 -10.92 22.65
CA LEU A 188 2.20 -10.82 23.30
C LEU A 188 3.34 -10.67 22.28
N THR A 189 3.26 -11.37 21.16
CA THR A 189 4.24 -11.25 20.06
C THR A 189 4.26 -9.82 19.49
N MET A 190 3.10 -9.20 19.27
CA MET A 190 3.01 -7.82 18.75
C MET A 190 3.48 -6.81 19.80
N ALA A 191 3.12 -6.98 21.06
CA ALA A 191 3.56 -6.10 22.13
C ALA A 191 5.08 -6.17 22.38
N ASN A 192 5.68 -7.35 22.29
CA ASN A 192 7.13 -7.53 22.36
C ASN A 192 7.85 -6.94 21.12
N LEU A 193 7.27 -7.06 19.92
CA LEU A 193 7.79 -6.39 18.74
C LEU A 193 7.86 -4.87 18.94
N ASN A 194 6.90 -4.28 19.67
CA ASN A 194 6.94 -2.85 19.98
C ASN A 194 8.16 -2.47 20.84
N LEU A 195 8.52 -3.31 21.81
CA LEU A 195 9.70 -3.10 22.65
C LEU A 195 11.04 -3.17 21.90
N GLU A 196 11.08 -3.80 20.71
CA GLU A 196 12.28 -3.76 19.86
C GLU A 196 12.56 -2.35 19.29
N PHE A 197 11.55 -1.48 19.21
CA PHE A 197 11.63 -0.13 18.65
C PHE A 197 11.45 0.96 19.70
N PHE A 198 10.82 0.63 20.83
CA PHE A 198 10.44 1.54 21.92
C PHE A 198 10.68 0.82 23.26
N ASP A 199 11.94 0.56 23.58
CA ASP A 199 12.38 -0.22 24.73
C ASP A 199 12.12 0.44 26.09
N GLU A 200 11.95 1.76 26.13
CA GLU A 200 11.58 2.52 27.33
C GLU A 200 10.09 2.96 27.33
N SER A 201 9.24 2.22 26.61
CA SER A 201 7.82 2.50 26.54
C SER A 201 7.07 1.99 27.77
N THR A 202 6.57 2.90 28.59
CA THR A 202 5.65 2.58 29.70
C THR A 202 4.41 1.83 29.19
N MET A 203 3.86 2.23 28.05
CA MET A 203 2.69 1.60 27.44
C MET A 203 2.98 0.14 27.04
N SER A 204 4.11 -0.11 26.39
CA SER A 204 4.51 -1.45 25.97
C SER A 204 4.75 -2.35 27.16
N HIS A 205 5.50 -1.90 28.16
CA HIS A 205 5.74 -2.66 29.38
C HIS A 205 4.45 -2.99 30.14
N THR A 206 3.53 -2.02 30.26
CA THR A 206 2.22 -2.25 30.87
C THR A 206 1.41 -3.29 30.11
N THR A 207 1.39 -3.20 28.77
CA THR A 207 0.64 -4.13 27.91
C THR A 207 1.23 -5.55 28.00
N VAL A 208 2.54 -5.68 27.86
CA VAL A 208 3.25 -6.98 27.98
C VAL A 208 3.03 -7.60 29.35
N GLY A 209 3.14 -6.81 30.43
CA GLY A 209 2.90 -7.29 31.78
C GLY A 209 1.49 -7.82 32.00
N ARG A 210 0.47 -7.12 31.48
CA ARG A 210 -0.94 -7.55 31.52
C ARG A 210 -1.21 -8.80 30.67
N LEU A 211 -0.57 -8.93 29.53
CA LEU A 211 -0.69 -10.12 28.68
C LEU A 211 -0.07 -11.35 29.38
N TYR A 212 1.08 -11.20 30.04
CA TYR A 212 1.66 -12.25 30.86
C TYR A 212 0.76 -12.61 32.06
N GLU A 213 0.13 -11.62 32.71
CA GLU A 213 -0.88 -11.86 33.76
C GLU A 213 -2.03 -12.73 33.24
N GLN A 214 -2.60 -12.39 32.06
CA GLN A 214 -3.68 -13.16 31.44
C GLN A 214 -3.26 -14.58 31.05
N LEU A 215 -2.00 -14.77 30.66
CA LEU A 215 -1.40 -16.08 30.37
C LEU A 215 -1.02 -16.88 31.64
N GLY A 216 -1.27 -16.34 32.82
CA GLY A 216 -0.89 -16.96 34.09
C GLY A 216 0.62 -16.99 34.38
N GLN A 217 1.40 -16.23 33.63
CA GLN A 217 2.85 -16.15 33.74
C GLN A 217 3.25 -15.02 34.71
N ARG A 218 3.21 -15.34 36.02
CA ARG A 218 3.32 -14.37 37.11
C ARG A 218 4.65 -13.59 37.11
N GLU A 219 5.79 -14.29 37.04
CA GLU A 219 7.11 -13.65 37.14
C GLU A 219 7.40 -12.66 36.01
N PRO A 220 7.22 -13.00 34.71
CA PRO A 220 7.40 -12.03 33.64
C PRO A 220 6.39 -10.90 33.71
N ALA A 221 5.15 -11.14 34.17
CA ALA A 221 4.16 -10.08 34.37
C ALA A 221 4.67 -9.03 35.36
N ILE A 222 5.12 -9.49 36.56
CA ILE A 222 5.66 -8.60 37.60
C ILE A 222 6.84 -7.79 37.06
N LYS A 223 7.80 -8.43 36.38
CA LYS A 223 8.98 -7.79 35.83
C LYS A 223 8.61 -6.61 34.90
N HIS A 224 7.68 -6.84 33.97
CA HIS A 224 7.28 -5.80 33.01
C HIS A 224 6.44 -4.70 33.68
N LEU A 225 5.56 -5.04 34.63
CA LEU A 225 4.76 -4.02 35.35
C LEU A 225 5.64 -3.16 36.28
N GLU A 226 6.64 -3.74 36.94
CA GLU A 226 7.63 -2.99 37.72
C GLU A 226 8.42 -2.04 36.82
N LYS A 227 8.87 -2.49 35.63
CA LYS A 227 9.54 -1.65 34.65
C LYS A 227 8.65 -0.49 34.18
N ALA A 228 7.35 -0.74 33.96
CA ALA A 228 6.40 0.32 33.64
C ALA A 228 6.30 1.37 34.75
N LEU A 229 6.38 0.96 36.04
CA LEU A 229 6.37 1.88 37.18
C LEU A 229 7.70 2.57 37.43
N GLU A 230 8.83 1.99 37.04
CA GLU A 230 10.11 2.69 37.00
C GLU A 230 10.07 3.86 36.01
N LEU A 231 9.45 3.64 34.82
CA LEU A 231 9.31 4.65 33.76
C LEU A 231 8.23 5.70 34.07
N ASP A 232 7.10 5.28 34.62
CA ASP A 232 6.04 6.16 35.11
C ASP A 232 5.50 5.68 36.46
N PRO A 233 5.99 6.24 37.58
CA PRO A 233 5.54 5.88 38.93
C PRO A 233 4.06 6.15 39.20
N ARG A 234 3.38 6.89 38.33
CA ARG A 234 1.96 7.22 38.50
C ARG A 234 1.04 6.34 37.66
N ASN A 235 1.56 5.40 36.86
CA ASN A 235 0.76 4.53 36.01
C ASN A 235 -0.25 3.69 36.84
N PRO A 236 -1.57 4.02 36.77
CA PRO A 236 -2.55 3.35 37.62
C PRO A 236 -2.81 1.91 37.16
N VAL A 237 -2.66 1.64 35.86
CA VAL A 237 -2.91 0.33 35.27
C VAL A 237 -1.86 -0.69 35.73
N ALA A 238 -0.58 -0.28 35.73
CA ALA A 238 0.50 -1.13 36.20
C ALA A 238 0.40 -1.40 37.71
N LYS A 239 0.03 -0.38 38.52
CA LYS A 239 -0.19 -0.55 39.97
C LYS A 239 -1.29 -1.55 40.25
N GLN A 240 -2.46 -1.39 39.66
CA GLN A 240 -3.61 -2.29 39.87
C GLN A 240 -3.30 -3.72 39.42
N ALA A 241 -2.60 -3.92 38.31
CA ALA A 241 -2.18 -5.23 37.83
C ALA A 241 -1.22 -5.91 38.85
N LEU A 242 -0.21 -5.17 39.35
CA LEU A 242 0.70 -5.70 40.38
C LEU A 242 -0.01 -6.05 41.69
N GLU A 243 -0.97 -5.23 42.12
CA GLU A 243 -1.79 -5.50 43.30
C GLU A 243 -2.59 -6.80 43.12
N ARG A 244 -3.24 -7.00 41.97
CA ARG A 244 -3.97 -8.26 41.68
C ARG A 244 -3.06 -9.46 41.71
N ILE A 245 -1.89 -9.38 41.06
CA ILE A 245 -0.94 -10.49 40.98
C ILE A 245 -0.37 -10.83 42.37
N ARG A 246 -0.11 -9.84 43.23
CA ARG A 246 0.45 -10.04 44.58
C ARG A 246 -0.57 -10.40 45.65
N GLY A 247 -1.83 -9.96 45.48
CA GLY A 247 -2.92 -10.21 46.39
C GLY A 247 -3.72 -11.49 46.14
N GLY A 248 -3.42 -12.21 45.07
CA GLY A 248 -4.06 -13.48 44.71
C GLY A 248 -3.40 -14.74 45.26
N ASP A 249 -2.60 -14.60 46.31
CA ASP A 249 -2.00 -15.73 47.11
C ASP A 249 -2.92 -16.14 48.24
#